data_c1dc48c0205df02fd50cbb3fda15a6c8
#
_entry.id   c1dc48c0205df02fd50cbb3fda15a6c8
#
_cell.length_a   1.000
_cell.length_b   1.000
_cell.length_c   1.000
_cell.angle_alpha   90.00
_cell.angle_beta   90.00
_cell.angle_gamma   90.00
#
_symmetry.space_group_name_H-M   'P 1'
#
loop_
_entity.id
_entity.type
_entity.pdbx_description
1 polymer ?
#
loop_
_entity_poly.entity_id
_entity_poly.type
_entity_poly.pdbx_seq_one_letter_code
_entity_poly.pdbx_strand_id
1 'polypeptide(L)'
;MSMKKIYIFDVDGTLTPSRRAMTEDFEAFFSKWAKKNTFYLVSGSNLEKIQEQLPGYILDLAAGVFPCGGNQLFINDSQKYNREFKPSEDLLSFLQKKLENTDYTTKAGNHIEDRGSMLNFSIVGRDCSLEQRQDYFEYDSNVGERSSIAEEINATWKDIEAVIGGQISI
;
A
#
# COMPACT_ATOMS: atom_id res chain seq x y z
N MET A 1 -34.23 -6.61 14.96
CA MET A 1 -32.96 -5.84 15.19
C MET A 1 -32.37 -5.53 13.82
N SER A 2 -32.23 -4.25 13.46
CA SER A 2 -31.52 -3.87 12.23
C SER A 2 -30.04 -4.19 12.41
N MET A 3 -29.45 -5.00 11.53
CA MET A 3 -28.01 -5.27 11.53
C MET A 3 -27.27 -3.96 11.25
N LYS A 4 -26.39 -3.56 12.15
CA LYS A 4 -25.53 -2.40 11.97
C LYS A 4 -24.53 -2.73 10.86
N LYS A 5 -24.59 -2.03 9.73
CA LYS A 5 -23.62 -2.18 8.63
C LYS A 5 -22.31 -1.53 9.02
N ILE A 6 -21.21 -2.20 8.71
CA ILE A 6 -19.85 -1.69 8.81
C ILE A 6 -19.27 -1.67 7.39
N TYR A 7 -18.61 -0.59 7.05
CA TYR A 7 -17.99 -0.40 5.74
C TYR A 7 -16.49 -0.37 5.90
N ILE A 8 -15.78 -0.95 4.95
CA ILE A 8 -14.30 -0.89 4.88
C ILE A 8 -13.95 -0.38 3.50
N PHE A 9 -13.16 0.67 3.43
CA PHE A 9 -12.72 1.27 2.18
C PHE A 9 -11.20 1.19 2.04
N ASP A 10 -10.76 0.80 0.87
CA ASP A 10 -9.42 1.09 0.42
C ASP A 10 -9.28 2.58 0.10
N VAL A 11 -8.06 3.10 0.12
CA VAL A 11 -7.77 4.52 -0.09
C VAL A 11 -7.36 4.78 -1.54
N ASP A 12 -6.25 4.18 -1.97
CA ASP A 12 -5.66 4.44 -3.29
C ASP A 12 -6.49 3.87 -4.44
N GLY A 13 -7.03 4.72 -5.30
CA GLY A 13 -7.88 4.31 -6.43
C GLY A 13 -9.34 4.01 -6.02
N THR A 14 -9.69 4.17 -4.74
CA THR A 14 -11.04 3.99 -4.21
C THR A 14 -11.61 5.31 -3.68
N LEU A 15 -11.05 5.84 -2.61
CA LEU A 15 -11.45 7.14 -2.05
C LEU A 15 -10.66 8.31 -2.63
N THR A 16 -9.50 8.04 -3.16
CA THR A 16 -8.61 9.04 -3.77
C THR A 16 -8.10 8.53 -5.11
N PRO A 17 -7.74 9.41 -6.06
CA PRO A 17 -6.89 9.00 -7.17
C PRO A 17 -5.57 8.47 -6.60
N SER A 18 -5.00 7.45 -7.25
CA SER A 18 -3.79 6.79 -6.73
C SER A 18 -2.70 7.80 -6.34
N ARG A 19 -2.25 7.77 -5.10
CA ARG A 19 -1.21 8.62 -4.51
C ARG A 19 -1.49 10.14 -4.56
N ARG A 20 -2.74 10.54 -4.74
CA ARG A 20 -3.16 11.96 -4.74
C ARG A 20 -4.17 12.21 -3.64
N ALA A 21 -4.34 13.48 -3.30
CA ALA A 21 -5.38 13.90 -2.36
C ALA A 21 -6.79 13.60 -2.90
N MET A 22 -7.74 13.43 -1.99
CA MET A 22 -9.18 13.35 -2.30
C MET A 22 -9.60 14.61 -3.07
N THR A 23 -10.46 14.46 -4.08
CA THR A 23 -10.98 15.61 -4.82
C THR A 23 -12.06 16.33 -4.01
N GLU A 24 -12.14 17.67 -4.12
CA GLU A 24 -13.07 18.49 -3.35
C GLU A 24 -14.54 18.04 -3.48
N ASP A 25 -14.97 17.73 -4.69
CA ASP A 25 -16.35 17.27 -4.94
C ASP A 25 -16.65 15.95 -4.23
N PHE A 26 -15.72 14.99 -4.29
CA PHE A 26 -15.89 13.71 -3.63
C PHE A 26 -15.78 13.84 -2.11
N GLU A 27 -14.89 14.68 -1.63
CA GLU A 27 -14.77 15.02 -0.20
C GLU A 27 -16.09 15.56 0.37
N ALA A 28 -16.71 16.52 -0.32
CA ALA A 28 -17.98 17.08 0.08
C ALA A 28 -19.11 16.04 0.13
N PHE A 29 -19.11 15.07 -0.80
CA PHE A 29 -20.05 13.95 -0.81
C PHE A 29 -19.75 12.95 0.31
N PHE A 30 -18.48 12.48 0.39
CA PHE A 30 -18.09 11.43 1.32
C PHE A 30 -18.20 11.87 2.78
N SER A 31 -17.89 13.12 3.10
CA SER A 31 -18.03 13.66 4.47
C SER A 31 -19.47 13.60 4.99
N LYS A 32 -20.46 13.87 4.14
CA LYS A 32 -21.88 13.79 4.52
C LYS A 32 -22.30 12.35 4.79
N TRP A 33 -21.78 11.41 4.02
CA TRP A 33 -22.01 9.99 4.19
C TRP A 33 -21.31 9.44 5.44
N ALA A 34 -20.04 9.82 5.65
CA ALA A 34 -19.18 9.39 6.76
C ALA A 34 -19.78 9.73 8.14
N LYS A 35 -20.39 10.92 8.27
CA LYS A 35 -21.07 11.34 9.51
C LYS A 35 -22.26 10.44 9.92
N LYS A 36 -22.78 9.63 9.03
CA LYS A 36 -23.98 8.80 9.25
C LYS A 36 -23.70 7.30 9.28
N ASN A 37 -22.48 6.91 8.97
CA ASN A 37 -22.10 5.51 8.81
C ASN A 37 -20.85 5.16 9.61
N THR A 38 -20.76 3.92 10.07
CA THR A 38 -19.53 3.39 10.68
C THR A 38 -18.66 2.83 9.57
N PHE A 39 -17.43 3.33 9.43
CA PHE A 39 -16.50 2.87 8.43
C PHE A 39 -15.07 2.77 8.96
N TYR A 40 -14.29 1.95 8.29
CA TYR A 40 -12.85 1.77 8.49
C TYR A 40 -12.13 2.05 7.18
N LEU A 41 -10.87 2.44 7.29
CA LEU A 41 -9.97 2.63 6.16
C LEU A 41 -8.90 1.54 6.18
N VAL A 42 -8.55 1.01 5.01
CA VAL A 42 -7.44 0.08 4.85
C VAL A 42 -6.60 0.54 3.66
N SER A 43 -5.28 0.47 3.77
CA SER A 43 -4.38 0.80 2.66
C SER A 43 -3.08 0.02 2.78
N GLY A 44 -2.46 -0.31 1.65
CA GLY A 44 -1.07 -0.77 1.60
C GLY A 44 -0.07 0.31 1.99
N SER A 45 -0.46 1.58 1.98
CA SER A 45 0.38 2.71 2.39
C SER A 45 0.55 2.78 3.91
N ASN A 46 1.64 3.44 4.38
CA ASN A 46 1.79 3.80 5.79
C ASN A 46 0.81 4.92 6.19
N LEU A 47 0.68 5.15 7.50
CA LEU A 47 -0.26 6.14 8.03
C LEU A 47 0.01 7.55 7.50
N GLU A 48 1.27 7.97 7.45
CA GLU A 48 1.68 9.30 6.96
C GLU A 48 1.16 9.54 5.54
N LYS A 49 1.27 8.54 4.66
CA LYS A 49 0.77 8.65 3.29
C LYS A 49 -0.74 8.72 3.21
N ILE A 50 -1.46 8.00 4.07
CA ILE A 50 -2.92 8.10 4.19
C ILE A 50 -3.33 9.50 4.65
N GLN A 51 -2.59 10.09 5.61
CA GLN A 51 -2.82 11.45 6.11
C GLN A 51 -2.55 12.54 5.06
N GLU A 52 -1.62 12.32 4.13
CA GLU A 52 -1.41 13.21 2.99
C GLU A 52 -2.57 13.17 1.97
N GLN A 53 -3.25 12.04 1.86
CA GLN A 53 -4.28 11.80 0.84
C GLN A 53 -5.69 12.15 1.31
N LEU A 54 -5.96 12.04 2.60
CA LEU A 54 -7.28 12.24 3.18
C LEU A 54 -7.28 13.43 4.15
N PRO A 55 -8.31 14.29 4.09
CA PRO A 55 -8.47 15.34 5.08
C PRO A 55 -8.55 14.79 6.51
N GLY A 56 -7.89 15.45 7.48
CA GLY A 56 -7.83 15.00 8.87
C GLY A 56 -9.20 14.72 9.49
N TYR A 57 -10.18 15.54 9.20
CA TYR A 57 -11.54 15.32 9.74
C TYR A 57 -12.25 14.08 9.16
N ILE A 58 -11.85 13.59 7.98
CA ILE A 58 -12.33 12.28 7.43
C ILE A 58 -11.69 11.14 8.22
N LEU A 59 -10.41 11.28 8.58
CA LEU A 59 -9.72 10.30 9.43
C LEU A 59 -10.36 10.26 10.83
N ASP A 60 -10.72 11.41 11.41
CA ASP A 60 -11.41 11.51 12.70
C ASP A 60 -12.80 10.85 12.70
N LEU A 61 -13.47 10.82 11.55
CA LEU A 61 -14.77 10.16 11.39
C LEU A 61 -14.66 8.64 11.21
N ALA A 62 -13.50 8.14 10.83
CA ALA A 62 -13.26 6.70 10.67
C ALA A 62 -13.23 6.01 12.04
N ALA A 63 -13.88 4.85 12.15
CA ALA A 63 -13.84 4.03 13.35
C ALA A 63 -12.45 3.40 13.59
N GLY A 64 -11.60 3.39 12.57
CA GLY A 64 -10.20 3.00 12.63
C GLY A 64 -9.56 3.01 11.26
N VAL A 65 -8.25 3.10 11.25
CA VAL A 65 -7.40 3.12 10.05
C VAL A 65 -6.44 1.95 10.14
N PHE A 66 -6.37 1.15 9.08
CA PHE A 66 -5.50 -0.01 8.91
C PHE A 66 -4.43 0.27 7.85
N PRO A 67 -3.30 0.89 8.20
CA PRO A 67 -2.16 1.05 7.30
C PRO A 67 -1.43 -0.26 7.05
N CYS A 68 -0.49 -0.24 6.09
CA CYS A 68 0.43 -1.33 5.80
C CYS A 68 -0.29 -2.67 5.58
N GLY A 69 -1.35 -2.66 4.75
CA GLY A 69 -2.11 -3.88 4.45
C GLY A 69 -2.86 -4.46 5.65
N GLY A 70 -3.12 -3.67 6.69
CA GLY A 70 -3.77 -4.13 7.92
C GLY A 70 -2.81 -4.65 8.99
N ASN A 71 -1.51 -4.52 8.80
CA ASN A 71 -0.51 -4.89 9.82
C ASN A 71 -0.43 -3.89 10.99
N GLN A 72 -1.10 -2.76 10.85
CA GLN A 72 -1.25 -1.76 11.90
C GLN A 72 -2.72 -1.39 12.06
N LEU A 73 -3.11 -0.94 13.26
CA LEU A 73 -4.42 -0.34 13.51
C LEU A 73 -4.25 0.93 14.35
N PHE A 74 -4.86 2.00 13.86
CA PHE A 74 -5.00 3.25 14.58
C PHE A 74 -6.48 3.55 14.85
N ILE A 75 -6.79 3.98 16.07
CA ILE A 75 -8.11 4.47 16.49
C ILE A 75 -7.89 5.77 17.23
N ASN A 76 -8.48 6.87 16.76
CA ASN A 76 -8.31 8.22 17.34
C ASN A 76 -6.81 8.54 17.51
N ASP A 77 -6.02 8.43 16.44
CA ASP A 77 -4.56 8.63 16.38
C ASP A 77 -3.73 7.76 17.34
N SER A 78 -4.36 6.86 18.07
CA SER A 78 -3.67 5.92 18.95
C SER A 78 -3.45 4.58 18.26
N GLN A 79 -2.20 4.16 18.13
CA GLN A 79 -1.86 2.85 17.64
C GLN A 79 -2.35 1.76 18.60
N LYS A 80 -3.19 0.86 18.12
CA LYS A 80 -3.77 -0.23 18.90
C LYS A 80 -3.01 -1.54 18.76
N TYR A 81 -2.48 -1.79 17.59
CA TYR A 81 -1.49 -2.83 17.36
C TYR A 81 -0.54 -2.47 16.22
N ASN A 82 0.61 -3.13 16.21
CA ASN A 82 1.60 -3.15 15.15
C ASN A 82 2.17 -4.57 15.07
N ARG A 83 2.08 -5.18 13.91
CA ARG A 83 2.78 -6.42 13.59
C ARG A 83 4.15 -6.05 13.05
N GLU A 84 5.13 -5.97 13.94
CA GLU A 84 6.50 -5.66 13.51
C GLU A 84 6.98 -6.70 12.50
N PHE A 85 7.60 -6.21 11.45
CA PHE A 85 8.30 -7.03 10.47
C PHE A 85 9.75 -6.52 10.35
N LYS A 86 10.69 -7.45 10.51
CA LYS A 86 12.11 -7.16 10.32
C LYS A 86 12.62 -8.05 9.18
N PRO A 87 12.91 -7.48 8.01
CA PRO A 87 13.43 -8.26 6.90
C PRO A 87 14.79 -8.87 7.28
N SER A 88 15.00 -10.14 6.92
CA SER A 88 16.30 -10.78 7.08
C SER A 88 17.32 -10.23 6.07
N GLU A 89 18.60 -10.32 6.38
CA GLU A 89 19.67 -9.93 5.46
C GLU A 89 19.63 -10.75 4.16
N ASP A 90 19.24 -12.01 4.24
CA ASP A 90 19.09 -12.88 3.07
C ASP A 90 17.96 -12.41 2.16
N LEU A 91 16.81 -11.99 2.72
CA LEU A 91 15.72 -11.42 1.94
C LEU A 91 16.13 -10.10 1.27
N LEU A 92 16.79 -9.21 2.00
CA LEU A 92 17.29 -7.95 1.44
C LEU A 92 18.30 -8.19 0.32
N SER A 93 19.23 -9.14 0.51
CA SER A 93 20.21 -9.53 -0.50
C SER A 93 19.54 -10.15 -1.74
N PHE A 94 18.48 -10.94 -1.55
CA PHE A 94 17.69 -11.50 -2.64
C PHE A 94 17.01 -10.39 -3.46
N LEU A 95 16.33 -9.45 -2.80
CA LEU A 95 15.67 -8.34 -3.46
C LEU A 95 16.65 -7.45 -4.23
N GLN A 96 17.81 -7.20 -3.63
CA GLN A 96 18.89 -6.43 -4.29
C GLN A 96 19.37 -7.14 -5.56
N LYS A 97 19.56 -8.46 -5.53
CA LYS A 97 19.93 -9.25 -6.72
C LYS A 97 18.84 -9.22 -7.80
N LYS A 98 17.56 -9.25 -7.41
CA LYS A 98 16.46 -9.11 -8.38
C LYS A 98 16.49 -7.73 -9.05
N LEU A 99 16.76 -6.68 -8.29
CA LEU A 99 16.92 -5.32 -8.81
C LEU A 99 18.11 -5.16 -9.75
N GLU A 100 19.21 -5.86 -9.52
CA GLU A 100 20.41 -5.84 -10.35
C GLU A 100 20.25 -6.63 -11.65
N ASN A 101 19.49 -7.73 -11.59
CA ASN A 101 19.37 -8.69 -12.70
C ASN A 101 18.09 -8.52 -13.53
N THR A 102 17.24 -7.55 -13.24
CA THR A 102 16.06 -7.28 -14.07
C THR A 102 16.45 -6.73 -15.44
N ASP A 103 15.72 -7.13 -16.47
CA ASP A 103 15.86 -6.57 -17.82
C ASP A 103 15.22 -5.18 -17.94
N TYR A 104 14.41 -4.77 -16.95
CA TYR A 104 13.81 -3.44 -16.93
C TYR A 104 14.83 -2.38 -16.50
N THR A 105 15.07 -1.41 -17.37
CA THR A 105 16.21 -0.48 -17.22
C THR A 105 15.89 0.81 -16.47
N THR A 106 14.62 1.25 -16.50
CA THR A 106 14.23 2.51 -15.84
C THR A 106 14.10 2.30 -14.33
N LYS A 107 14.88 3.04 -13.56
CA LYS A 107 14.91 2.97 -12.10
C LYS A 107 14.87 4.37 -11.52
N ALA A 108 14.00 4.60 -10.51
CA ALA A 108 13.77 5.92 -9.94
C ALA A 108 13.57 5.87 -8.42
N GLY A 109 14.54 6.42 -7.69
CA GLY A 109 14.51 6.58 -6.24
C GLY A 109 14.65 5.28 -5.47
N ASN A 110 13.93 5.16 -4.36
CA ASN A 110 14.02 4.01 -3.46
C ASN A 110 13.26 2.79 -4.03
N HIS A 111 13.87 1.63 -3.96
CA HIS A 111 13.33 0.36 -4.47
C HIS A 111 12.84 -0.57 -3.35
N ILE A 112 13.43 -0.47 -2.18
CA ILE A 112 13.10 -1.27 -0.98
C ILE A 112 12.71 -0.30 0.12
N GLU A 113 11.45 -0.35 0.55
CA GLU A 113 10.89 0.56 1.53
C GLU A 113 10.42 -0.23 2.75
N ASP A 114 11.17 -0.15 3.85
CA ASP A 114 10.76 -0.72 5.13
C ASP A 114 9.74 0.22 5.80
N ARG A 115 8.56 -0.31 6.10
CA ARG A 115 7.46 0.39 6.78
C ARG A 115 7.27 -0.08 8.22
N GLY A 116 8.25 -0.81 8.75
CA GLY A 116 8.24 -1.33 10.12
C GLY A 116 7.30 -2.52 10.37
N SER A 117 6.25 -2.68 9.58
CA SER A 117 5.29 -3.78 9.66
C SER A 117 5.12 -4.52 8.34
N MET A 118 5.75 -4.05 7.30
CA MET A 118 5.85 -4.67 5.98
C MET A 118 7.03 -4.07 5.21
N LEU A 119 7.51 -4.80 4.23
CA LEU A 119 8.46 -4.32 3.24
C LEU A 119 7.72 -4.08 1.93
N ASN A 120 8.03 -3.00 1.24
CA ASN A 120 7.55 -2.76 -0.12
C ASN A 120 8.74 -2.77 -1.07
N PHE A 121 8.67 -3.59 -2.10
CA PHE A 121 9.68 -3.69 -3.15
C PHE A 121 9.12 -3.24 -4.49
N SER A 122 9.91 -2.49 -5.26
CA SER A 122 9.53 -1.99 -6.58
C SER A 122 10.72 -1.93 -7.52
N ILE A 123 10.66 -2.64 -8.64
CA ILE A 123 11.71 -2.64 -9.67
C ILE A 123 11.88 -1.25 -10.30
N VAL A 124 10.80 -0.56 -10.64
CA VAL A 124 10.88 0.80 -11.20
C VAL A 124 11.22 1.86 -10.15
N GLY A 125 11.05 1.56 -8.87
CA GLY A 125 11.31 2.47 -7.77
C GLY A 125 10.14 3.38 -7.40
N ARG A 126 10.25 4.03 -6.24
CA ARG A 126 9.13 4.77 -5.62
C ARG A 126 8.98 6.20 -6.14
N ASP A 127 10.03 6.77 -6.73
CA ASP A 127 10.04 8.15 -7.25
C ASP A 127 9.77 8.20 -8.76
N CYS A 128 9.29 7.08 -9.32
CA CYS A 128 8.94 7.01 -10.74
C CYS A 128 7.75 7.94 -11.08
N SER A 129 7.81 8.55 -12.26
CA SER A 129 6.70 9.31 -12.83
C SER A 129 5.49 8.41 -13.12
N LEU A 130 4.33 9.03 -13.40
CA LEU A 130 3.14 8.26 -13.80
C LEU A 130 3.36 7.50 -15.12
N GLU A 131 4.12 8.08 -16.05
CA GLU A 131 4.50 7.44 -17.30
C GLU A 131 5.39 6.23 -17.06
N GLN A 132 6.49 6.38 -16.31
CA GLN A 132 7.39 5.29 -15.93
C GLN A 132 6.66 4.17 -15.17
N ARG A 133 5.70 4.54 -14.34
CA ARG A 133 4.84 3.57 -13.63
C ARG A 133 3.98 2.76 -14.58
N GLN A 134 3.39 3.42 -15.58
CA GLN A 134 2.56 2.77 -16.59
C GLN A 134 3.41 1.88 -17.48
N ASP A 135 4.56 2.35 -17.94
CA ASP A 135 5.51 1.57 -18.74
C ASP A 135 5.96 0.29 -18.02
N TYR A 136 6.30 0.40 -16.72
CA TYR A 136 6.66 -0.79 -15.94
C TYR A 136 5.47 -1.73 -15.77
N PHE A 137 4.28 -1.21 -15.53
CA PHE A 137 3.08 -2.03 -15.39
C PHE A 137 2.78 -2.82 -16.68
N GLU A 138 2.95 -2.22 -17.84
CA GLU A 138 2.78 -2.88 -19.14
C GLU A 138 3.89 -3.92 -19.38
N TYR A 139 5.14 -3.60 -19.09
CA TYR A 139 6.25 -4.54 -19.12
C TYR A 139 5.97 -5.75 -18.23
N ASP A 140 5.68 -5.53 -16.96
CA ASP A 140 5.41 -6.61 -15.98
C ASP A 140 4.18 -7.45 -16.35
N SER A 141 3.15 -6.84 -16.93
CA SER A 141 1.96 -7.56 -17.42
C SER A 141 2.29 -8.57 -18.53
N ASN A 142 3.36 -8.33 -19.29
CA ASN A 142 3.81 -9.22 -20.34
C ASN A 142 4.80 -10.29 -19.85
N VAL A 143 5.69 -9.94 -18.90
CA VAL A 143 6.78 -10.85 -18.46
C VAL A 143 6.48 -11.53 -17.12
N GLY A 144 5.59 -10.98 -16.30
CA GLY A 144 5.22 -11.55 -15.00
C GLY A 144 6.33 -11.47 -13.95
N GLU A 145 7.21 -10.45 -14.01
CA GLU A 145 8.38 -10.35 -13.17
C GLU A 145 8.01 -10.29 -11.69
N ARG A 146 7.02 -9.45 -11.32
CA ARG A 146 6.57 -9.33 -9.93
C ARG A 146 5.96 -10.63 -9.41
N SER A 147 5.18 -11.34 -10.23
CA SER A 147 4.61 -12.64 -9.87
C SER A 147 5.70 -13.65 -9.59
N SER A 148 6.70 -13.74 -10.46
CA SER A 148 7.84 -14.63 -10.29
C SER A 148 8.62 -14.35 -9.01
N ILE A 149 8.90 -13.07 -8.71
CA ILE A 149 9.60 -12.68 -7.49
C ILE A 149 8.79 -13.03 -6.24
N ALA A 150 7.48 -12.75 -6.24
CA ALA A 150 6.60 -13.07 -5.12
C ALA A 150 6.51 -14.58 -4.88
N GLU A 151 6.42 -15.38 -5.94
CA GLU A 151 6.42 -16.85 -5.85
C GLU A 151 7.73 -17.38 -5.25
N GLU A 152 8.89 -16.87 -5.69
CA GLU A 152 10.19 -17.26 -5.14
C GLU A 152 10.32 -16.89 -3.65
N ILE A 153 9.84 -15.71 -3.25
CA ILE A 153 9.81 -15.30 -1.83
C ILE A 153 8.95 -16.27 -1.03
N ASN A 154 7.72 -16.52 -1.47
CA ASN A 154 6.77 -17.41 -0.79
C ASN A 154 7.25 -18.88 -0.76
N ALA A 155 8.05 -19.30 -1.73
CA ALA A 155 8.66 -20.62 -1.74
C ALA A 155 9.82 -20.73 -0.74
N THR A 156 10.58 -19.65 -0.54
CA THR A 156 11.82 -19.65 0.24
C THR A 156 11.58 -19.32 1.72
N TRP A 157 10.82 -18.28 2.01
CA TRP A 157 10.55 -17.80 3.39
C TRP A 157 9.11 -18.13 3.79
N LYS A 158 8.93 -19.09 4.70
CA LYS A 158 7.60 -19.62 5.09
C LYS A 158 6.90 -18.80 6.17
N ASP A 159 7.59 -17.88 6.78
CA ASP A 159 7.13 -16.97 7.83
C ASP A 159 6.66 -15.61 7.32
N ILE A 160 6.80 -15.37 6.01
CA ILE A 160 6.33 -14.17 5.33
C ILE A 160 5.44 -14.52 4.14
N GLU A 161 4.63 -13.56 3.73
CA GLU A 161 3.80 -13.63 2.54
C GLU A 161 4.09 -12.43 1.64
N ALA A 162 4.53 -12.70 0.42
CA ALA A 162 4.71 -11.71 -0.64
C ALA A 162 3.48 -11.70 -1.55
N VAL A 163 2.92 -10.51 -1.76
CA VAL A 163 1.76 -10.29 -2.64
C VAL A 163 2.00 -9.13 -3.58
N ILE A 164 1.40 -9.19 -4.76
CA ILE A 164 1.45 -8.07 -5.71
C ILE A 164 0.58 -6.93 -5.18
N GLY A 165 1.16 -5.75 -5.04
CA GLY A 165 0.52 -4.53 -4.58
C GLY A 165 0.44 -3.45 -5.66
N GLY A 166 -0.77 -3.03 -6.04
CA GLY A 166 -0.97 -1.98 -7.04
C GLY A 166 -0.26 -2.26 -8.37
N GLN A 167 0.24 -1.19 -9.02
CA GLN A 167 0.83 -1.31 -10.36
C GLN A 167 2.32 -1.71 -10.38
N ILE A 168 3.06 -1.46 -9.30
CA ILE A 168 4.53 -1.53 -9.33
C ILE A 168 5.17 -2.20 -8.10
N SER A 169 4.37 -2.66 -7.13
CA SER A 169 4.87 -3.14 -5.84
C SER A 169 4.69 -4.64 -5.65
N ILE A 170 5.56 -5.18 -4.84
CA ILE A 170 5.42 -6.46 -4.15
C ILE A 170 5.47 -6.19 -2.67
#